data_d4b475f53982423b1afd792c646345fe
#
_entry.id   d4b475f53982423b1afd792c646345fe
#
_cell.length_a   1.000
_cell.length_b   1.000
_cell.length_c   1.000
_cell.angle_alpha   90.00
_cell.angle_beta   90.00
_cell.angle_gamma   90.00
#
_symmetry.space_group_name_H-M   'P 1'
#
loop_
_entity.id
_entity.type
_entity.pdbx_description
1 polymer ?
#
loop_
_entity_poly.entity_id
_entity_poly.type
_entity_poly.pdbx_seq_one_letter_code
_entity_poly.pdbx_strand_id
1 'polypeptide(L)'
;MDESDPPIKVLSVVGAGRSGTTVLASILSEVDGFGSVGELRWLWQRGVLERRPCGCGEAPDKCPVWSRVLDATLTTAPPERREEASKIVASQRRLAKPRNRWRVLRSARGGDDDWEALVRVRSAMGAACSAYSRVTGSRVIVDTSKRPFDAAVMASLPHIEHYVLHVVRDPRAVAHSWRRSKTFSVAGEARTMGTRRLPATVRRWWASGLGAELLRREVPSSRWLRMRYEDFCVSPREHVDNILSLLGEPGPSPFEAADRVVLHHNHIVAGNPSRFTVGAVKIELDDAWRSEMRTRDQHLVELATAPLMRRYGYRLRH
;
A
#
# COMPACT_ATOMS: atom_id res chain seq x y z
N MET A 1 -16.62 17.69 -10.38
CA MET A 1 -17.01 17.17 -9.06
C MET A 1 -17.90 18.24 -8.47
N ASP A 2 -19.12 17.89 -8.11
CA ASP A 2 -20.03 18.82 -7.48
C ASP A 2 -19.51 19.10 -6.06
N GLU A 3 -19.49 20.35 -5.61
CA GLU A 3 -19.01 20.74 -4.26
C GLU A 3 -19.85 20.11 -3.12
N SER A 4 -20.96 19.47 -3.47
CA SER A 4 -21.87 18.80 -2.53
C SER A 4 -21.50 17.34 -2.20
N ASP A 5 -20.60 16.69 -2.94
CA ASP A 5 -20.22 15.31 -2.68
C ASP A 5 -19.29 15.23 -1.46
N PRO A 6 -19.53 14.30 -0.51
CA PRO A 6 -18.66 14.13 0.64
C PRO A 6 -17.24 13.73 0.17
N PRO A 7 -16.20 14.20 0.88
CA PRO A 7 -14.83 13.87 0.52
C PRO A 7 -14.58 12.35 0.56
N ILE A 8 -13.86 11.84 -0.43
CA ILE A 8 -13.49 10.43 -0.49
C ILE A 8 -12.46 10.15 0.61
N LYS A 9 -12.72 9.16 1.46
CA LYS A 9 -11.73 8.71 2.45
C LYS A 9 -10.69 7.83 1.78
N VAL A 10 -9.41 8.14 2.00
CA VAL A 10 -8.30 7.32 1.51
C VAL A 10 -7.41 6.89 2.66
N LEU A 11 -7.30 5.59 2.86
CA LEU A 11 -6.38 4.97 3.81
C LEU A 11 -5.08 4.59 3.09
N SER A 12 -4.02 5.38 3.28
CA SER A 12 -2.68 5.01 2.80
C SER A 12 -2.00 4.07 3.79
N VAL A 13 -1.76 2.84 3.37
CA VAL A 13 -1.00 1.87 4.16
C VAL A 13 0.48 2.03 3.85
N VAL A 14 1.25 2.55 4.82
CA VAL A 14 2.69 2.77 4.70
C VAL A 14 3.47 1.74 5.51
N GLY A 15 4.68 1.42 5.09
CA GLY A 15 5.52 0.46 5.79
C GLY A 15 6.48 -0.29 4.86
N ALA A 16 7.26 -1.20 5.43
CA ALA A 16 8.17 -2.02 4.63
C ALA A 16 7.39 -3.07 3.81
N GLY A 17 7.87 -3.36 2.60
CA GLY A 17 7.33 -4.51 1.85
C GLY A 17 7.50 -5.82 2.64
N ARG A 18 6.61 -6.77 2.48
CA ARG A 18 6.55 -8.04 3.23
C ARG A 18 6.03 -7.89 4.68
N SER A 19 5.20 -6.90 4.93
CA SER A 19 4.55 -6.68 6.23
C SER A 19 3.03 -6.97 6.19
N GLY A 20 2.58 -7.93 5.38
CA GLY A 20 1.18 -8.37 5.35
C GLY A 20 0.17 -7.39 4.71
N THR A 21 0.62 -6.24 4.22
CA THR A 21 -0.25 -5.15 3.75
C THR A 21 -1.17 -5.53 2.59
N THR A 22 -0.81 -6.52 1.76
CA THR A 22 -1.67 -6.97 0.66
C THR A 22 -2.83 -7.83 1.17
N VAL A 23 -2.59 -8.71 2.15
CA VAL A 23 -3.64 -9.49 2.79
C VAL A 23 -4.58 -8.57 3.56
N LEU A 24 -4.03 -7.62 4.31
CA LEU A 24 -4.84 -6.60 5.00
C LEU A 24 -5.72 -5.80 4.02
N ALA A 25 -5.18 -5.40 2.87
CA ALA A 25 -5.96 -4.72 1.85
C ALA A 25 -7.10 -5.58 1.28
N SER A 26 -6.85 -6.89 1.07
CA SER A 26 -7.89 -7.83 0.65
C SER A 26 -8.97 -7.96 1.72
N ILE A 27 -8.59 -8.06 3.00
CA ILE A 27 -9.54 -8.13 4.14
C ILE A 27 -10.39 -6.85 4.20
N LEU A 28 -9.77 -5.68 4.11
CA LEU A 28 -10.49 -4.40 4.14
C LEU A 28 -11.42 -4.24 2.93
N SER A 29 -11.13 -4.90 1.80
CA SER A 29 -12.04 -4.88 0.62
C SER A 29 -13.31 -5.70 0.83
N GLU A 30 -13.38 -6.55 1.85
CA GLU A 30 -14.57 -7.31 2.22
C GLU A 30 -15.52 -6.49 3.13
N VAL A 31 -15.11 -5.29 3.56
CA VAL A 31 -15.96 -4.38 4.32
C VAL A 31 -16.84 -3.58 3.37
N ASP A 32 -18.14 -3.47 3.67
CA ASP A 32 -19.06 -2.71 2.84
C ASP A 32 -18.62 -1.26 2.64
N GLY A 33 -18.66 -0.80 1.40
CA GLY A 33 -18.24 0.55 1.02
C GLY A 33 -16.71 0.74 0.96
N PHE A 34 -15.91 -0.30 1.17
CA PHE A 34 -14.46 -0.24 1.01
C PHE A 34 -14.01 -0.83 -0.33
N GLY A 35 -12.97 -0.23 -0.90
CA GLY A 35 -12.32 -0.76 -2.08
C GLY A 35 -10.81 -0.62 -2.00
N SER A 36 -10.06 -1.61 -2.46
CA SER A 36 -8.60 -1.51 -2.51
C SER A 36 -8.09 -1.33 -3.93
N VAL A 37 -7.34 -0.25 -4.12
CA VAL A 37 -6.60 0.04 -5.36
C VAL A 37 -5.25 -0.68 -5.41
N GLY A 38 -4.85 -1.33 -4.32
CA GLY A 38 -3.53 -1.95 -4.21
C GLY A 38 -2.41 -0.92 -4.13
N GLU A 39 -1.32 -1.16 -4.83
CA GLU A 39 -0.22 -0.20 -4.91
C GLU A 39 -0.48 0.80 -6.05
N LEU A 40 -1.34 1.81 -5.83
CA LEU A 40 -1.82 2.77 -6.83
C LEU A 40 -0.69 3.43 -7.62
N ARG A 41 0.43 3.73 -6.97
CA ARG A 41 1.62 4.28 -7.63
C ARG A 41 2.11 3.48 -8.83
N TRP A 42 1.79 2.19 -8.89
CA TRP A 42 2.20 1.30 -9.97
C TRP A 42 1.15 1.16 -11.07
N LEU A 43 0.00 1.81 -10.95
CA LEU A 43 -1.06 1.74 -11.96
C LEU A 43 -0.51 2.10 -13.35
N TRP A 44 0.19 3.21 -13.45
CA TRP A 44 0.69 3.70 -14.75
C TRP A 44 1.81 2.82 -15.29
N GLN A 45 2.82 2.48 -14.48
CA GLN A 45 3.94 1.67 -14.97
C GLN A 45 3.53 0.21 -15.17
N ARG A 46 3.00 -0.45 -14.12
CA ARG A 46 2.70 -1.90 -14.19
C ARG A 46 1.37 -2.18 -14.84
N GLY A 47 0.37 -1.33 -14.61
CA GLY A 47 -0.97 -1.50 -15.16
C GLY A 47 -1.02 -1.08 -16.64
N VAL A 48 -0.71 0.18 -16.94
CA VAL A 48 -0.88 0.73 -18.31
C VAL A 48 0.29 0.34 -19.21
N LEU A 49 1.55 0.56 -18.80
CA LEU A 49 2.71 0.33 -19.67
C LEU A 49 3.09 -1.14 -19.76
N GLU A 50 3.11 -1.88 -18.65
CA GLU A 50 3.54 -3.29 -18.59
C GLU A 50 2.36 -4.27 -18.67
N ARG A 51 1.11 -3.80 -18.58
CA ARG A 51 -0.13 -4.59 -18.66
C ARG A 51 -0.15 -5.80 -17.71
N ARG A 52 0.43 -5.64 -16.51
CA ARG A 52 0.40 -6.70 -15.50
C ARG A 52 -1.02 -6.91 -14.98
N PRO A 53 -1.43 -8.16 -14.76
CA PRO A 53 -2.78 -8.47 -14.33
C PRO A 53 -3.10 -7.87 -12.94
N CYS A 54 -4.33 -7.40 -12.79
CA CYS A 54 -4.90 -7.02 -11.50
C CYS A 54 -5.37 -8.25 -10.70
N GLY A 55 -5.94 -8.07 -9.52
CA GLY A 55 -6.40 -9.15 -8.66
C GLY A 55 -7.43 -10.09 -9.27
N CYS A 56 -8.22 -9.61 -10.25
CA CYS A 56 -9.16 -10.45 -11.00
C CYS A 56 -8.52 -11.32 -12.12
N GLY A 57 -7.19 -11.21 -12.31
CA GLY A 57 -6.46 -11.95 -13.34
C GLY A 57 -6.32 -11.21 -14.66
N GLU A 58 -7.18 -10.24 -14.95
CA GLU A 58 -7.17 -9.49 -16.21
C GLU A 58 -6.16 -8.33 -16.21
N ALA A 59 -5.65 -7.98 -17.38
CA ALA A 59 -4.90 -6.74 -17.54
C ALA A 59 -5.81 -5.52 -17.26
N PRO A 60 -5.30 -4.40 -16.72
CA PRO A 60 -6.15 -3.26 -16.34
C PRO A 60 -7.04 -2.70 -17.44
N ASP A 61 -6.60 -2.73 -18.68
CA ASP A 61 -7.40 -2.31 -19.84
C ASP A 61 -8.54 -3.27 -20.20
N LYS A 62 -8.53 -4.50 -19.67
CA LYS A 62 -9.60 -5.52 -19.81
C LYS A 62 -10.36 -5.78 -18.51
N CYS A 63 -9.84 -5.31 -17.38
CA CYS A 63 -10.47 -5.45 -16.07
C CYS A 63 -11.76 -4.64 -16.00
N PRO A 64 -12.91 -5.18 -15.55
CA PRO A 64 -14.19 -4.49 -15.53
C PRO A 64 -14.20 -3.19 -14.70
N VAL A 65 -13.30 -3.08 -13.72
CA VAL A 65 -13.15 -1.88 -12.90
C VAL A 65 -12.10 -0.95 -13.51
N TRP A 66 -10.89 -1.45 -13.75
CA TRP A 66 -9.78 -0.60 -14.16
C TRP A 66 -9.91 -0.05 -15.56
N SER A 67 -10.56 -0.77 -16.51
CA SER A 67 -10.83 -0.20 -17.85
C SER A 67 -11.67 1.08 -17.74
N ARG A 68 -12.74 1.05 -16.94
CA ARG A 68 -13.62 2.21 -16.73
C ARG A 68 -12.90 3.35 -15.98
N VAL A 69 -12.06 3.01 -14.98
CA VAL A 69 -11.22 4.00 -14.27
C VAL A 69 -10.23 4.66 -15.22
N LEU A 70 -9.57 3.87 -16.08
CA LEU A 70 -8.60 4.39 -17.04
C LEU A 70 -9.29 5.26 -18.11
N ASP A 71 -10.47 4.89 -18.57
CA ASP A 71 -11.27 5.67 -19.52
C ASP A 71 -11.68 7.02 -18.91
N ALA A 72 -12.01 7.05 -17.63
CA ALA A 72 -12.38 8.28 -16.92
C ALA A 72 -11.20 9.19 -16.55
N THR A 73 -9.97 8.63 -16.50
CA THR A 73 -8.78 9.38 -16.03
C THR A 73 -7.80 9.74 -17.15
N LEU A 74 -7.74 8.89 -18.18
CA LEU A 74 -6.89 9.05 -19.35
C LEU A 74 -7.78 9.06 -20.58
N THR A 75 -8.40 10.21 -20.86
CA THR A 75 -9.45 10.41 -21.88
C THR A 75 -8.98 10.23 -23.32
N THR A 76 -7.72 9.88 -23.53
CA THR A 76 -7.06 9.79 -24.83
C THR A 76 -7.09 8.37 -25.41
N ALA A 77 -6.88 8.26 -26.72
CA ALA A 77 -6.72 7.00 -27.44
C ALA A 77 -5.55 6.15 -26.88
N PRO A 78 -5.54 4.81 -27.08
CA PRO A 78 -4.54 3.93 -26.47
C PRO A 78 -3.06 4.34 -26.66
N PRO A 79 -2.59 4.84 -27.81
CA PRO A 79 -1.21 5.31 -27.96
C PRO A 79 -0.88 6.50 -27.04
N GLU A 80 -1.75 7.50 -27.02
CA GLU A 80 -1.62 8.72 -26.23
C GLU A 80 -1.72 8.42 -24.72
N ARG A 81 -2.58 7.44 -24.35
CA ARG A 81 -2.70 6.94 -22.97
C ARG A 81 -1.38 6.38 -22.45
N ARG A 82 -0.62 5.68 -23.29
CA ARG A 82 0.71 5.16 -22.91
C ARG A 82 1.74 6.28 -22.75
N GLU A 83 1.66 7.30 -23.60
CA GLU A 83 2.53 8.48 -23.49
C GLU A 83 2.26 9.23 -22.19
N GLU A 84 0.99 9.49 -21.86
CA GLU A 84 0.63 10.18 -20.60
C GLU A 84 1.03 9.35 -19.38
N ALA A 85 0.81 8.05 -19.38
CA ALA A 85 1.29 7.15 -18.34
C ALA A 85 2.83 7.24 -18.17
N SER A 86 3.58 7.37 -19.28
CA SER A 86 5.04 7.52 -19.24
C SER A 86 5.46 8.85 -18.61
N LYS A 87 4.74 9.94 -18.89
CA LYS A 87 4.96 11.26 -18.26
C LYS A 87 4.69 11.22 -16.75
N ILE A 88 3.61 10.55 -16.33
CA ILE A 88 3.30 10.34 -14.90
C ILE A 88 4.41 9.53 -14.22
N VAL A 89 4.86 8.42 -14.82
CA VAL A 89 5.96 7.59 -14.30
C VAL A 89 7.25 8.38 -14.19
N ALA A 90 7.59 9.21 -15.18
CA ALA A 90 8.77 10.08 -15.12
C ALA A 90 8.68 11.08 -13.96
N SER A 91 7.50 11.68 -13.75
CA SER A 91 7.23 12.59 -12.63
C SER A 91 7.35 11.86 -11.28
N GLN A 92 6.77 10.66 -11.12
CA GLN A 92 6.92 9.84 -9.91
C GLN A 92 8.40 9.50 -9.61
N ARG A 93 9.20 9.20 -10.64
CA ARG A 93 10.64 8.97 -10.50
C ARG A 93 11.38 10.23 -10.05
N ARG A 94 10.97 11.41 -10.56
CA ARG A 94 11.52 12.70 -10.14
C ARG A 94 11.22 13.02 -8.69
N LEU A 95 9.97 12.81 -8.24
CA LEU A 95 9.58 12.96 -6.82
C LEU A 95 10.36 12.01 -5.90
N ALA A 96 10.64 10.79 -6.35
CA ALA A 96 11.32 9.76 -5.56
C ALA A 96 12.80 10.02 -5.30
N LYS A 97 13.46 10.97 -6.00
CA LYS A 97 14.88 11.28 -5.81
C LYS A 97 15.14 11.77 -4.37
N PRO A 98 16.23 11.36 -3.72
CA PRO A 98 16.51 11.72 -2.31
C PRO A 98 16.41 13.22 -2.01
N ARG A 99 16.95 14.07 -2.90
CA ARG A 99 16.93 15.54 -2.78
C ARG A 99 15.53 16.17 -2.77
N ASN A 100 14.52 15.45 -3.31
CA ASN A 100 13.15 15.95 -3.44
C ASN A 100 12.22 15.48 -2.30
N ARG A 101 12.66 14.51 -1.49
CA ARG A 101 11.83 13.84 -0.49
C ARG A 101 11.26 14.81 0.54
N TRP A 102 12.07 15.78 0.98
CA TRP A 102 11.61 16.77 1.95
C TRP A 102 10.50 17.68 1.39
N ARG A 103 10.67 18.15 0.15
CA ARG A 103 9.63 18.95 -0.53
C ARG A 103 8.33 18.16 -0.66
N VAL A 104 8.41 16.88 -1.05
CA VAL A 104 7.25 15.98 -1.17
C VAL A 104 6.58 15.73 0.19
N LEU A 105 7.35 15.52 1.27
CA LEU A 105 6.76 15.35 2.61
C LEU A 105 6.02 16.59 3.06
N ARG A 106 6.62 17.77 2.88
CA ARG A 106 5.98 19.04 3.26
C ARG A 106 4.70 19.32 2.48
N SER A 107 4.55 18.78 1.28
CA SER A 107 3.30 18.93 0.51
C SER A 107 2.09 18.30 1.20
N ALA A 108 2.28 17.38 2.16
CA ALA A 108 1.19 16.79 2.93
C ALA A 108 0.40 17.81 3.78
N ARG A 109 0.98 18.96 4.07
CA ARG A 109 0.28 20.07 4.77
C ARG A 109 -0.70 20.84 3.88
N GLY A 110 -0.76 20.50 2.61
CA GLY A 110 -1.47 21.28 1.60
C GLY A 110 -0.65 22.49 1.14
N GLY A 111 -1.20 23.25 0.24
CA GLY A 111 -0.60 24.46 -0.35
C GLY A 111 -0.33 24.34 -1.84
N ASP A 112 -0.20 25.49 -2.47
CA ASP A 112 0.02 25.62 -3.90
C ASP A 112 1.51 25.43 -4.23
N ASP A 113 1.92 24.17 -4.34
CA ASP A 113 3.22 23.84 -4.91
C ASP A 113 3.05 23.59 -6.41
N ASP A 114 3.50 24.54 -7.21
CA ASP A 114 3.42 24.58 -8.68
C ASP A 114 4.45 23.69 -9.38
N TRP A 115 5.19 22.89 -8.63
CA TRP A 115 6.15 21.97 -9.20
C TRP A 115 5.46 20.97 -10.13
N GLU A 116 5.61 21.15 -11.43
CA GLU A 116 4.97 20.40 -12.51
C GLU A 116 4.90 18.89 -12.23
N ALA A 117 6.01 18.28 -11.76
CA ALA A 117 6.06 16.86 -11.47
C ALA A 117 5.14 16.47 -10.29
N LEU A 118 4.98 17.35 -9.30
CA LEU A 118 4.08 17.11 -8.16
C LEU A 118 2.62 17.32 -8.58
N VAL A 119 2.35 18.39 -9.31
CA VAL A 119 1.00 18.69 -9.85
C VAL A 119 0.51 17.53 -10.71
N ARG A 120 1.35 17.04 -11.64
CA ARG A 120 0.98 15.89 -12.50
C ARG A 120 0.66 14.63 -11.69
N VAL A 121 1.47 14.29 -10.67
CA VAL A 121 1.25 13.10 -9.84
C VAL A 121 0.02 13.28 -8.96
N ARG A 122 -0.21 14.46 -8.37
CA ARG A 122 -1.42 14.80 -7.63
C ARG A 122 -2.67 14.62 -8.48
N SER A 123 -2.70 15.24 -9.65
CA SER A 123 -3.83 15.16 -10.58
C SER A 123 -4.11 13.72 -10.98
N ALA A 124 -3.10 12.95 -11.36
CA ALA A 124 -3.27 11.56 -11.75
C ALA A 124 -3.76 10.66 -10.60
N MET A 125 -3.21 10.81 -9.39
CA MET A 125 -3.65 10.02 -8.22
C MET A 125 -5.05 10.40 -7.77
N GLY A 126 -5.36 11.70 -7.73
CA GLY A 126 -6.69 12.20 -7.36
C GLY A 126 -7.77 11.74 -8.34
N ALA A 127 -7.51 11.91 -9.64
CA ALA A 127 -8.43 11.46 -10.69
C ALA A 127 -8.66 9.93 -10.63
N ALA A 128 -7.61 9.13 -10.39
CA ALA A 128 -7.73 7.69 -10.26
C ALA A 128 -8.58 7.28 -9.03
N CYS A 129 -8.37 7.92 -7.88
CA CYS A 129 -9.19 7.68 -6.68
C CYS A 129 -10.66 8.07 -6.91
N SER A 130 -10.91 9.26 -7.47
CA SER A 130 -12.26 9.74 -7.76
C SER A 130 -12.99 8.84 -8.77
N ALA A 131 -12.31 8.43 -9.82
CA ALA A 131 -12.87 7.50 -10.81
C ALA A 131 -13.12 6.11 -10.20
N TYR A 132 -12.20 5.60 -9.39
CA TYR A 132 -12.36 4.31 -8.71
C TYR A 132 -13.58 4.32 -7.78
N SER A 133 -13.71 5.35 -6.94
CA SER A 133 -14.88 5.54 -6.06
C SER A 133 -16.19 5.52 -6.85
N ARG A 134 -16.29 6.31 -7.92
CA ARG A 134 -17.51 6.34 -8.78
C ARG A 134 -17.79 4.99 -9.46
N VAL A 135 -16.77 4.30 -9.93
CA VAL A 135 -16.93 3.01 -10.65
C VAL A 135 -17.38 1.90 -9.71
N THR A 136 -16.90 1.90 -8.47
CA THR A 136 -17.11 0.81 -7.51
C THR A 136 -18.16 1.16 -6.43
N GLY A 137 -18.52 2.43 -6.26
CA GLY A 137 -19.34 2.90 -5.14
C GLY A 137 -18.58 2.94 -3.81
N SER A 138 -17.25 2.79 -3.82
CA SER A 138 -16.46 2.76 -2.57
C SER A 138 -16.40 4.15 -1.92
N ARG A 139 -16.77 4.24 -0.64
CA ARG A 139 -16.62 5.43 0.21
C ARG A 139 -15.21 5.55 0.76
N VAL A 140 -14.56 4.41 1.00
CA VAL A 140 -13.18 4.32 1.50
C VAL A 140 -12.32 3.58 0.49
N ILE A 141 -11.18 4.19 0.12
CA ILE A 141 -10.18 3.60 -0.77
C ILE A 141 -8.95 3.22 0.03
N VAL A 142 -8.52 1.97 -0.09
CA VAL A 142 -7.29 1.47 0.55
C VAL A 142 -6.15 1.46 -0.46
N ASP A 143 -5.14 2.33 -0.27
CA ASP A 143 -3.91 2.37 -1.06
C ASP A 143 -2.74 1.74 -0.30
N THR A 144 -2.21 0.66 -0.82
CA THR A 144 -1.05 -0.03 -0.25
C THR A 144 0.26 0.27 -0.99
N SER A 145 0.44 1.47 -1.49
CA SER A 145 1.70 1.91 -2.16
C SER A 145 2.93 1.83 -1.26
N LYS A 146 2.73 1.73 0.05
CA LYS A 146 3.72 1.49 1.13
C LYS A 146 4.70 2.63 1.37
N ARG A 147 4.79 3.58 0.46
CA ARG A 147 5.80 4.64 0.54
C ARG A 147 5.23 5.88 1.21
N PRO A 148 5.87 6.37 2.29
CA PRO A 148 5.43 7.60 2.96
C PRO A 148 5.36 8.82 2.05
N PHE A 149 6.19 8.87 1.01
CA PHE A 149 6.18 9.99 0.05
C PHE A 149 4.96 9.96 -0.89
N ASP A 150 4.48 8.77 -1.27
CA ASP A 150 3.26 8.64 -2.06
C ASP A 150 2.03 9.00 -1.20
N ALA A 151 2.04 8.60 0.09
CA ALA A 151 1.02 9.01 1.06
C ALA A 151 1.03 10.53 1.32
N ALA A 152 2.20 11.19 1.32
CA ALA A 152 2.29 12.65 1.43
C ALA A 152 1.64 13.35 0.23
N VAL A 153 1.80 12.81 -0.98
CA VAL A 153 1.11 13.32 -2.18
C VAL A 153 -0.40 13.17 -2.03
N MET A 154 -0.86 12.01 -1.53
CA MET A 154 -2.28 11.76 -1.29
C MET A 154 -2.87 12.73 -0.25
N ALA A 155 -2.14 12.95 0.85
CA ALA A 155 -2.55 13.89 1.91
C ALA A 155 -2.69 15.35 1.43
N SER A 156 -2.04 15.70 0.33
CA SER A 156 -2.08 17.05 -0.24
C SER A 156 -3.27 17.32 -1.16
N LEU A 157 -4.15 16.34 -1.37
CA LEU A 157 -5.32 16.47 -2.26
C LEU A 157 -6.53 17.01 -1.48
N PRO A 158 -7.08 18.18 -1.85
CA PRO A 158 -8.11 18.87 -1.05
C PRO A 158 -9.44 18.12 -0.98
N HIS A 159 -9.76 17.30 -1.98
CA HIS A 159 -11.00 16.52 -2.06
C HIS A 159 -10.88 15.11 -1.45
N ILE A 160 -9.75 14.83 -0.78
CA ILE A 160 -9.49 13.55 -0.14
C ILE A 160 -9.36 13.75 1.37
N GLU A 161 -10.18 13.02 2.11
CA GLU A 161 -9.99 12.85 3.54
C GLU A 161 -8.98 11.74 3.79
N HIS A 162 -7.72 12.13 4.03
CA HIS A 162 -6.59 11.20 4.05
C HIS A 162 -6.29 10.68 5.45
N TYR A 163 -6.12 9.36 5.54
CA TYR A 163 -5.73 8.61 6.73
C TYR A 163 -4.48 7.78 6.46
N VAL A 164 -3.70 7.52 7.48
CA VAL A 164 -2.46 6.73 7.38
C VAL A 164 -2.47 5.56 8.36
N LEU A 165 -2.27 4.36 7.83
CA LEU A 165 -1.95 3.17 8.61
C LEU A 165 -0.48 2.82 8.43
N HIS A 166 0.31 2.99 9.48
CA HIS A 166 1.72 2.62 9.47
C HIS A 166 1.89 1.18 9.97
N VAL A 167 2.08 0.25 9.04
CA VAL A 167 2.31 -1.16 9.35
C VAL A 167 3.81 -1.41 9.51
N VAL A 168 4.20 -1.85 10.70
CA VAL A 168 5.59 -2.21 11.03
C VAL A 168 5.68 -3.72 11.18
N ARG A 169 6.76 -4.33 10.70
CA ARG A 169 7.10 -5.74 10.92
C ARG A 169 8.56 -5.85 11.36
N ASP A 170 8.87 -6.87 12.16
CA ASP A 170 10.23 -7.18 12.59
C ASP A 170 11.19 -7.19 11.38
N PRO A 171 12.25 -6.39 11.38
CA PRO A 171 13.17 -6.29 10.24
C PRO A 171 13.86 -7.61 9.92
N ARG A 172 14.02 -8.53 10.91
CA ARG A 172 14.57 -9.89 10.71
C ARG A 172 13.60 -10.72 9.88
N ALA A 173 12.31 -10.67 10.22
CA ALA A 173 11.25 -11.34 9.47
C ALA A 173 11.13 -10.77 8.04
N VAL A 174 11.21 -9.45 7.88
CA VAL A 174 11.20 -8.79 6.57
C VAL A 174 12.41 -9.22 5.73
N ALA A 175 13.61 -9.26 6.33
CA ALA A 175 14.84 -9.65 5.66
C ALA A 175 14.78 -11.12 5.21
N HIS A 176 14.31 -12.01 6.08
CA HIS A 176 14.11 -13.41 5.76
C HIS A 176 13.12 -13.61 4.62
N SER A 177 11.94 -12.96 4.70
CA SER A 177 10.90 -13.04 3.67
C SER A 177 11.39 -12.53 2.30
N TRP A 178 12.28 -11.54 2.22
CA TRP A 178 12.86 -11.06 0.97
C TRP A 178 13.95 -11.98 0.39
N ARG A 179 14.52 -12.88 1.17
CA ARG A 179 15.49 -13.88 0.69
C ARG A 179 14.81 -15.11 0.09
N ARG A 180 13.57 -15.40 0.50
CA ARG A 180 12.80 -16.53 0.00
C ARG A 180 12.19 -16.17 -1.37
N SER A 181 12.54 -16.96 -2.38
CA SER A 181 11.84 -16.93 -3.66
C SER A 181 10.48 -17.60 -3.49
N LYS A 182 9.41 -16.96 -3.97
CA LYS A 182 8.06 -17.56 -4.00
C LYS A 182 7.61 -17.62 -5.45
N THR A 183 7.32 -18.83 -5.91
CA THR A 183 6.65 -19.05 -7.21
C THR A 183 5.15 -19.04 -6.99
N PHE A 184 4.42 -18.43 -7.90
CA PHE A 184 2.97 -18.35 -7.90
C PHE A 184 2.46 -18.43 -9.35
N SER A 185 1.24 -18.91 -9.53
CA SER A 185 0.61 -18.98 -10.86
C SER A 185 -0.41 -17.86 -11.02
N VAL A 186 -0.43 -17.24 -12.22
CA VAL A 186 -1.44 -16.27 -12.62
C VAL A 186 -1.84 -16.58 -14.06
N ALA A 187 -3.12 -16.80 -14.30
CA ALA A 187 -3.66 -17.18 -15.61
C ALA A 187 -2.90 -18.37 -16.25
N GLY A 188 -2.52 -19.37 -15.44
CA GLY A 188 -1.78 -20.54 -15.90
C GLY A 188 -0.27 -20.36 -16.07
N GLU A 189 0.25 -19.14 -15.97
CA GLU A 189 1.68 -18.86 -16.07
C GLU A 189 2.36 -18.88 -14.69
N ALA A 190 3.45 -19.64 -14.55
CA ALA A 190 4.29 -19.62 -13.37
C ALA A 190 5.16 -18.35 -13.35
N ARG A 191 5.07 -17.58 -12.26
CA ARG A 191 5.85 -16.38 -12.05
C ARG A 191 6.59 -16.46 -10.73
N THR A 192 7.80 -15.91 -10.68
CA THR A 192 8.64 -15.92 -9.49
C THR A 192 8.84 -14.51 -8.95
N MET A 193 8.69 -14.36 -7.64
CA MET A 193 8.99 -13.10 -6.98
C MET A 193 10.49 -12.93 -6.84
N GLY A 194 10.97 -11.74 -7.18
CA GLY A 194 12.38 -11.38 -7.00
C GLY A 194 12.79 -11.39 -5.53
N THR A 195 14.04 -11.78 -5.27
CA THR A 195 14.70 -11.77 -3.97
C THR A 195 15.52 -10.49 -3.75
N ARG A 196 15.94 -10.23 -2.51
CA ARG A 196 16.80 -9.10 -2.17
C ARG A 196 17.91 -9.50 -1.21
N ARG A 197 19.08 -8.88 -1.39
CA ARG A 197 20.21 -9.00 -0.47
C ARG A 197 19.90 -8.27 0.85
N LEU A 198 20.49 -8.75 1.93
CA LEU A 198 20.28 -8.26 3.29
C LEU A 198 20.51 -6.74 3.42
N PRO A 199 21.64 -6.13 2.96
CA PRO A 199 21.85 -4.70 3.12
C PRO A 199 20.80 -3.83 2.40
N ALA A 200 20.35 -4.29 1.24
CA ALA A 200 19.30 -3.59 0.48
C ALA A 200 17.95 -3.63 1.20
N THR A 201 17.65 -4.73 1.89
CA THR A 201 16.43 -4.87 2.69
C THR A 201 16.47 -3.99 3.93
N VAL A 202 17.56 -4.01 4.68
CA VAL A 202 17.80 -3.16 5.85
C VAL A 202 17.66 -1.68 5.49
N ARG A 203 18.34 -1.24 4.42
CA ARG A 203 18.24 0.15 3.95
C ARG A 203 16.79 0.56 3.60
N ARG A 204 16.03 -0.33 2.96
CA ARG A 204 14.62 -0.06 2.61
C ARG A 204 13.72 -0.03 3.83
N TRP A 205 13.94 -0.92 4.79
CA TRP A 205 13.22 -0.92 6.05
C TRP A 205 13.44 0.39 6.81
N TRP A 206 14.69 0.85 6.92
CA TRP A 206 15.05 2.15 7.48
C TRP A 206 14.37 3.31 6.74
N ALA A 207 14.50 3.33 5.42
CA ALA A 207 13.93 4.40 4.59
C ALA A 207 12.41 4.48 4.73
N SER A 208 11.74 3.32 4.85
CA SER A 208 10.29 3.25 5.10
C SER A 208 9.94 3.75 6.49
N GLY A 209 10.64 3.28 7.53
CA GLY A 209 10.38 3.68 8.90
C GLY A 209 10.64 5.19 9.14
N LEU A 210 11.81 5.70 8.75
CA LEU A 210 12.12 7.13 8.87
C LEU A 210 11.15 8.00 8.07
N GLY A 211 10.83 7.58 6.84
CA GLY A 211 9.85 8.31 6.03
C GLY A 211 8.47 8.35 6.69
N ALA A 212 8.03 7.26 7.32
CA ALA A 212 6.78 7.21 8.06
C ALA A 212 6.81 8.11 9.31
N GLU A 213 7.92 8.12 10.06
CA GLU A 213 8.06 9.01 11.24
C GLU A 213 8.11 10.50 10.84
N LEU A 214 8.65 10.81 9.66
CA LEU A 214 8.61 12.17 9.12
C LEU A 214 7.20 12.54 8.65
N LEU A 215 6.52 11.67 7.92
CA LEU A 215 5.14 11.88 7.47
C LEU A 215 4.18 12.06 8.66
N ARG A 216 4.40 11.34 9.76
CA ARG A 216 3.58 11.47 10.98
C ARG A 216 3.55 12.89 11.55
N ARG A 217 4.58 13.70 11.30
CA ARG A 217 4.65 15.10 11.75
C ARG A 217 3.82 16.04 10.87
N GLU A 218 3.44 15.57 9.68
CA GLU A 218 2.73 16.32 8.67
C GLU A 218 1.22 15.96 8.62
N VAL A 219 0.82 14.86 9.28
CA VAL A 219 -0.55 14.34 9.29
C VAL A 219 -1.12 14.46 10.71
N PRO A 220 -2.38 14.88 10.90
CA PRO A 220 -3.04 14.95 12.20
C PRO A 220 -2.99 13.61 12.94
N SER A 221 -2.76 13.64 14.26
CA SER A 221 -2.68 12.41 15.07
C SER A 221 -3.97 11.59 15.06
N SER A 222 -5.12 12.25 14.93
CA SER A 222 -6.44 11.61 14.79
C SER A 222 -6.63 10.85 13.47
N ARG A 223 -5.74 11.04 12.49
CA ARG A 223 -5.75 10.37 11.19
C ARG A 223 -4.57 9.41 11.00
N TRP A 224 -3.91 9.05 12.10
CA TRP A 224 -2.72 8.19 12.10
C TRP A 224 -2.87 7.02 13.03
N LEU A 225 -2.74 5.79 12.53
CA LEU A 225 -2.65 4.57 13.31
C LEU A 225 -1.33 3.86 13.00
N ARG A 226 -0.63 3.36 14.05
CA ARG A 226 0.49 2.46 13.87
C ARG A 226 0.11 1.08 14.36
N MET A 227 0.39 0.06 13.58
CA MET A 227 0.08 -1.34 13.83
C MET A 227 1.32 -2.20 13.60
N ARG A 228 1.60 -3.12 14.52
CA ARG A 228 2.60 -4.16 14.27
C ARG A 228 1.94 -5.33 13.55
N TYR A 229 2.64 -5.86 12.54
CA TYR A 229 2.18 -7.03 11.80
C TYR A 229 1.93 -8.23 12.72
N GLU A 230 2.80 -8.41 13.71
CA GLU A 230 2.74 -9.50 14.67
C GLU A 230 1.47 -9.41 15.54
N ASP A 231 1.15 -8.21 16.02
CA ASP A 231 -0.05 -7.96 16.84
C ASP A 231 -1.32 -8.16 15.98
N PHE A 232 -1.30 -7.69 14.74
CA PHE A 232 -2.39 -7.95 13.78
C PHE A 232 -2.61 -9.46 13.57
N CYS A 233 -1.55 -10.27 13.45
CA CYS A 233 -1.71 -11.71 13.28
C CYS A 233 -2.26 -12.41 14.53
N VAL A 234 -2.07 -11.85 15.72
CA VAL A 234 -2.62 -12.39 16.98
C VAL A 234 -4.10 -12.04 17.15
N SER A 235 -4.47 -10.79 16.85
CA SER A 235 -5.84 -10.29 17.03
C SER A 235 -6.33 -9.56 15.76
N PRO A 236 -6.50 -10.28 14.61
CA PRO A 236 -6.76 -9.61 13.34
C PRO A 236 -8.10 -8.86 13.30
N ARG A 237 -9.15 -9.40 13.92
CA ARG A 237 -10.45 -8.74 14.01
C ARG A 237 -10.35 -7.42 14.76
N GLU A 238 -9.76 -7.42 15.96
CA GLU A 238 -9.60 -6.20 16.77
C GLU A 238 -8.84 -5.10 16.03
N HIS A 239 -7.78 -5.46 15.30
CA HIS A 239 -7.01 -4.49 14.54
C HIS A 239 -7.77 -3.94 13.33
N VAL A 240 -8.63 -4.74 12.69
CA VAL A 240 -9.53 -4.24 11.64
C VAL A 240 -10.59 -3.32 12.25
N ASP A 241 -11.20 -3.66 13.37
CA ASP A 241 -12.18 -2.82 14.06
C ASP A 241 -11.57 -1.47 14.48
N ASN A 242 -10.29 -1.47 14.92
CA ASN A 242 -9.54 -0.24 15.20
C ASN A 242 -9.31 0.61 13.93
N ILE A 243 -9.09 -0.01 12.78
CA ILE A 243 -8.98 0.70 11.49
C ILE A 243 -10.34 1.31 11.09
N LEU A 244 -11.42 0.56 11.22
CA LEU A 244 -12.77 1.06 10.93
C LEU A 244 -13.12 2.24 11.84
N SER A 245 -12.80 2.15 13.13
CA SER A 245 -12.98 3.23 14.11
C SER A 245 -12.18 4.48 13.76
N LEU A 246 -10.90 4.32 13.34
CA LEU A 246 -10.07 5.44 12.87
C LEU A 246 -10.72 6.18 11.70
N LEU A 247 -11.34 5.43 10.78
CA LEU A 247 -11.97 5.97 9.58
C LEU A 247 -13.39 6.54 9.85
N GLY A 248 -13.93 6.34 11.05
CA GLY A 248 -15.33 6.69 11.36
C GLY A 248 -16.32 5.88 10.52
N GLU A 249 -15.99 4.64 10.20
CA GLU A 249 -16.80 3.70 9.43
C GLU A 249 -17.09 2.43 10.27
N PRO A 250 -17.78 2.58 11.41
CA PRO A 250 -18.11 1.41 12.21
C PRO A 250 -19.10 0.52 11.45
N GLY A 251 -18.82 -0.78 11.44
CA GLY A 251 -19.63 -1.76 10.72
C GLY A 251 -19.27 -3.17 11.12
N PRO A 252 -19.94 -4.18 10.59
CA PRO A 252 -19.63 -5.57 10.86
C PRO A 252 -18.23 -5.89 10.35
N SER A 253 -17.46 -6.59 11.21
CA SER A 253 -16.16 -7.08 10.83
C SER A 253 -16.29 -8.13 9.71
N PRO A 254 -15.39 -8.17 8.71
CA PRO A 254 -15.43 -9.16 7.65
C PRO A 254 -15.00 -10.57 8.11
N PHE A 255 -14.68 -10.74 9.39
CA PHE A 255 -14.21 -12.00 9.94
C PHE A 255 -15.39 -12.90 10.36
N GLU A 256 -15.43 -14.13 9.83
CA GLU A 256 -16.37 -15.16 10.26
C GLU A 256 -16.02 -15.74 11.65
N ALA A 257 -14.72 -15.82 11.97
CA ALA A 257 -14.18 -16.23 13.26
C ALA A 257 -13.07 -15.25 13.69
N ALA A 258 -12.44 -15.47 14.83
CA ALA A 258 -11.43 -14.56 15.38
C ALA A 258 -10.26 -14.29 14.38
N ASP A 259 -9.89 -15.31 13.59
CA ASP A 259 -8.73 -15.29 12.70
C ASP A 259 -9.03 -15.74 11.26
N ARG A 260 -10.32 -15.93 10.91
CA ARG A 260 -10.75 -16.45 9.59
C ARG A 260 -11.61 -15.44 8.85
N VAL A 261 -11.31 -15.26 7.58
CA VAL A 261 -12.02 -14.38 6.66
C VAL A 261 -12.21 -15.09 5.31
N VAL A 262 -13.34 -14.88 4.67
CA VAL A 262 -13.55 -15.30 3.27
C VAL A 262 -13.20 -14.15 2.37
N LEU A 263 -12.23 -14.36 1.47
CA LEU A 263 -11.80 -13.38 0.49
C LEU A 263 -12.45 -13.68 -0.86
N HIS A 264 -12.97 -12.64 -1.49
CA HIS A 264 -13.55 -12.70 -2.83
C HIS A 264 -12.58 -12.15 -3.89
N HIS A 265 -12.98 -12.22 -5.14
CA HIS A 265 -12.23 -11.61 -6.23
C HIS A 265 -12.14 -10.09 -6.03
N ASN A 266 -10.94 -9.56 -6.16
CA ASN A 266 -10.65 -8.15 -5.96
C ASN A 266 -10.00 -7.52 -7.21
N HIS A 267 -9.86 -6.20 -7.21
CA HIS A 267 -9.26 -5.44 -8.31
C HIS A 267 -7.96 -4.74 -7.89
N ILE A 268 -7.17 -5.36 -7.02
CA ILE A 268 -5.87 -4.85 -6.55
C ILE A 268 -4.87 -4.85 -7.71
N VAL A 269 -4.44 -3.65 -8.14
CA VAL A 269 -3.64 -3.47 -9.37
C VAL A 269 -2.20 -3.96 -9.28
N ALA A 270 -1.60 -3.88 -8.10
CA ALA A 270 -0.23 -4.33 -7.84
C ALA A 270 -0.07 -4.73 -6.38
N GLY A 271 0.93 -5.51 -6.07
CA GLY A 271 1.18 -5.97 -4.70
C GLY A 271 1.76 -7.37 -4.67
N ASN A 272 1.63 -8.03 -3.53
CA ASN A 272 2.05 -9.42 -3.34
C ASN A 272 1.09 -10.35 -4.11
N PRO A 273 1.55 -11.53 -4.57
CA PRO A 273 0.70 -12.55 -5.18
C PRO A 273 -0.50 -12.99 -4.33
N SER A 274 -0.47 -12.79 -3.02
CA SER A 274 -1.63 -13.05 -2.15
C SER A 274 -2.89 -12.28 -2.56
N ARG A 275 -2.80 -11.26 -3.43
CA ARG A 275 -3.98 -10.59 -4.00
C ARG A 275 -4.85 -11.48 -4.90
N PHE A 276 -4.29 -12.61 -5.36
CA PHE A 276 -5.02 -13.62 -6.15
C PHE A 276 -5.67 -14.71 -5.27
N THR A 277 -5.46 -14.65 -3.96
CA THR A 277 -6.06 -15.63 -3.04
C THR A 277 -7.55 -15.34 -2.88
N VAL A 278 -8.36 -16.39 -3.07
CA VAL A 278 -9.83 -16.38 -2.94
C VAL A 278 -10.25 -17.53 -2.03
N GLY A 279 -11.35 -17.38 -1.31
CA GLY A 279 -11.90 -18.37 -0.39
C GLY A 279 -11.50 -18.13 1.07
N ALA A 280 -11.71 -19.13 1.91
CA ALA A 280 -11.43 -19.02 3.35
C ALA A 280 -9.92 -18.92 3.61
N VAL A 281 -9.52 -17.87 4.32
CA VAL A 281 -8.14 -17.60 4.70
C VAL A 281 -8.04 -17.49 6.21
N LYS A 282 -7.09 -18.22 6.79
CA LYS A 282 -6.69 -18.05 8.19
C LYS A 282 -5.52 -17.10 8.26
N ILE A 283 -5.58 -16.13 9.17
CA ILE A 283 -4.50 -15.19 9.42
C ILE A 283 -3.54 -15.80 10.42
N GLU A 284 -2.32 -16.06 9.96
CA GLU A 284 -1.28 -16.70 10.75
C GLU A 284 0.02 -15.88 10.73
N LEU A 285 0.73 -15.91 11.85
CA LEU A 285 2.03 -15.26 11.99
C LEU A 285 3.10 -16.05 11.21
N ASP A 286 3.75 -15.41 10.24
CA ASP A 286 4.94 -15.94 9.58
C ASP A 286 6.18 -15.59 10.43
N ASP A 287 6.56 -16.46 11.32
CA ASP A 287 7.73 -16.34 12.19
C ASP A 287 8.88 -17.32 11.86
N ALA A 288 8.80 -17.98 10.70
CA ALA A 288 9.80 -18.95 10.19
C ALA A 288 11.26 -18.42 10.24
N TRP A 289 11.44 -17.09 10.20
CA TRP A 289 12.76 -16.48 10.34
C TRP A 289 13.48 -16.85 11.66
N ARG A 290 12.75 -17.20 12.71
CA ARG A 290 13.31 -17.54 14.03
C ARG A 290 14.15 -18.81 13.97
N SER A 291 13.72 -19.79 13.18
CA SER A 291 14.39 -21.08 12.99
C SER A 291 15.23 -21.14 11.70
N GLU A 292 14.77 -20.50 10.62
CA GLU A 292 15.38 -20.66 9.30
C GLU A 292 16.47 -19.64 8.98
N MET A 293 16.46 -18.46 9.64
CA MET A 293 17.44 -17.42 9.39
C MET A 293 18.70 -17.66 10.22
N ARG A 294 19.89 -17.63 9.58
CA ARG A 294 21.18 -17.80 10.27
C ARG A 294 21.32 -16.77 11.41
N THR A 295 21.75 -17.19 12.58
CA THR A 295 21.94 -16.33 13.78
C THR A 295 22.79 -15.09 13.47
N ARG A 296 23.88 -15.24 12.72
CA ARG A 296 24.71 -14.12 12.28
C ARG A 296 23.91 -13.06 11.50
N ASP A 297 23.05 -13.50 10.58
CA ASP A 297 22.25 -12.58 9.77
C ASP A 297 21.17 -11.88 10.62
N GLN A 298 20.60 -12.60 11.61
CA GLN A 298 19.67 -12.02 12.58
C GLN A 298 20.33 -10.90 13.38
N HIS A 299 21.54 -11.14 13.92
CA HIS A 299 22.31 -10.14 14.68
C HIS A 299 22.69 -8.93 13.80
N LEU A 300 23.14 -9.15 12.56
CA LEU A 300 23.47 -8.05 11.65
C LEU A 300 22.27 -7.14 11.37
N VAL A 301 21.09 -7.73 11.11
CA VAL A 301 19.87 -6.95 10.91
C VAL A 301 19.50 -6.21 12.18
N GLU A 302 19.53 -6.87 13.32
CA GLU A 302 19.20 -6.30 14.61
C GLU A 302 20.07 -5.10 14.97
N LEU A 303 21.39 -5.26 14.92
CA LEU A 303 22.34 -4.16 15.17
C LEU A 303 22.11 -2.98 14.22
N ALA A 304 21.93 -3.29 12.93
CA ALA A 304 21.71 -2.26 11.92
C ALA A 304 20.36 -1.54 12.06
N THR A 305 19.37 -2.11 12.76
CA THR A 305 18.01 -1.54 12.86
C THR A 305 17.58 -1.23 14.29
N ALA A 306 18.44 -1.47 15.28
CA ALA A 306 18.16 -1.39 16.71
C ALA A 306 17.42 -0.10 17.16
N PRO A 307 17.78 1.13 16.74
CA PRO A 307 17.09 2.33 17.20
C PRO A 307 15.61 2.35 16.82
N LEU A 308 15.27 2.02 15.58
CA LEU A 308 13.88 1.96 15.15
C LEU A 308 13.15 0.72 15.69
N MET A 309 13.85 -0.41 15.84
CA MET A 309 13.27 -1.58 16.50
C MET A 309 12.79 -1.26 17.91
N ARG A 310 13.63 -0.60 18.72
CA ARG A 310 13.25 -0.15 20.08
C ARG A 310 12.05 0.79 20.04
N ARG A 311 12.05 1.77 19.12
CA ARG A 311 10.95 2.71 18.93
C ARG A 311 9.62 2.03 18.61
N TYR A 312 9.68 0.90 17.89
CA TYR A 312 8.51 0.12 17.50
C TYR A 312 8.18 -1.02 18.48
N GLY A 313 8.86 -1.10 19.62
CA GLY A 313 8.59 -2.09 20.67
C GLY A 313 9.13 -3.49 20.39
N TYR A 314 10.08 -3.64 19.46
CA TYR A 314 10.75 -4.92 19.23
C TYR A 314 11.88 -5.14 20.24
N ARG A 315 11.91 -6.34 20.82
CA ARG A 315 12.99 -6.75 21.72
C ARG A 315 14.26 -7.07 20.92
N LEU A 316 15.38 -6.55 21.40
CA LEU A 316 16.70 -6.96 20.93
C LEU A 316 17.11 -8.23 21.66
N ARG A 317 17.83 -9.12 20.96
CA ARG A 317 18.52 -10.23 21.63
C ARG A 317 19.79 -9.66 22.26
N HIS A 318 20.03 -9.99 23.49
CA HIS A 318 21.28 -9.65 24.18
C HIS A 318 22.39 -10.58 23.77
#